data_1f5245e4f1288272c23f88e7e2770509
#
_entry.id   1f5245e4f1288272c23f88e7e2770509
#
_cell.length_a   1.000
_cell.length_b   1.000
_cell.length_c   1.000
_cell.angle_alpha   90.00
_cell.angle_beta   90.00
_cell.angle_gamma   90.00
#
_symmetry.space_group_name_H-M   'P 1'
#
loop_
_entity.id
_entity.type
_entity.pdbx_description
1 polymer ?
#
loop_
_entity_poly.entity_id
_entity_poly.type
_entity_poly.pdbx_seq_one_letter_code
_entity_poly.pdbx_strand_id
1 'polypeptide(L)'
;MQAPVERVWDFMMAPERMAPCIPGCGEVEILGKNHYRANVKVAVGPIKTSFNVSVEITQQEAPTYAATITRGEEGGKASMLTANSELRLTPVNAAETEVHYVSEVSLVGRLGKFGLGIMKKKAKAIGEEFANSFRSQIEVPD
;
A
#
# COMPACT_ATOMS: atom_id res chain seq x y z
N MET A 1 13.42 8.05 6.67
CA MET A 1 13.53 6.63 7.06
C MET A 1 14.96 6.33 7.48
N GLN A 2 15.17 5.92 8.70
CA GLN A 2 16.49 5.66 9.29
C GLN A 2 16.96 4.23 8.95
N ALA A 3 17.21 3.99 7.67
CA ALA A 3 17.69 2.70 7.16
C ALA A 3 18.36 2.89 5.79
N PRO A 4 19.32 2.03 5.44
CA PRO A 4 19.92 2.05 4.10
C PRO A 4 18.90 1.81 2.99
N VAL A 5 19.16 2.36 1.81
CA VAL A 5 18.21 2.26 0.69
C VAL A 5 17.92 0.82 0.29
N GLU A 6 18.90 -0.06 0.32
CA GLU A 6 18.73 -1.48 -0.01
C GLU A 6 17.80 -2.17 0.98
N ARG A 7 17.90 -1.85 2.26
CA ARG A 7 17.03 -2.43 3.30
C ARG A 7 15.58 -1.97 3.12
N VAL A 8 15.38 -0.68 2.83
CA VAL A 8 14.04 -0.14 2.56
C VAL A 8 13.44 -0.80 1.33
N TRP A 9 14.23 -0.91 0.27
CA TRP A 9 13.79 -1.55 -0.98
C TRP A 9 13.39 -3.01 -0.78
N ASP A 10 14.27 -3.79 -0.13
CA ASP A 10 14.01 -5.21 0.09
C ASP A 10 12.74 -5.45 0.91
N PHE A 11 12.50 -4.61 1.91
CA PHE A 11 11.27 -4.68 2.70
C PHE A 11 10.04 -4.35 1.86
N MET A 12 10.09 -3.25 1.10
CA MET A 12 8.95 -2.78 0.31
C MET A 12 8.60 -3.71 -0.85
N MET A 13 9.57 -4.47 -1.36
CA MET A 13 9.33 -5.41 -2.45
C MET A 13 8.94 -6.80 -1.98
N ALA A 14 8.85 -7.04 -0.68
CA ALA A 14 8.45 -8.32 -0.10
C ALA A 14 6.99 -8.26 0.36
N PRO A 15 6.02 -8.83 -0.40
CA PRO A 15 4.60 -8.74 -0.05
C PRO A 15 4.28 -9.29 1.34
N GLU A 16 4.91 -10.37 1.74
CA GLU A 16 4.70 -11.00 3.05
C GLU A 16 5.20 -10.14 4.21
N ARG A 17 6.12 -9.22 3.95
CA ARG A 17 6.61 -8.26 4.96
C ARG A 17 5.79 -6.97 4.95
N MET A 18 5.32 -6.55 3.79
CA MET A 18 4.53 -5.33 3.63
C MET A 18 3.09 -5.48 4.09
N ALA A 19 2.48 -6.64 3.85
CA ALA A 19 1.07 -6.85 4.15
C ALA A 19 0.71 -6.61 5.62
N PRO A 20 1.50 -7.04 6.61
CA PRO A 20 1.18 -6.75 8.02
C PRO A 20 1.18 -5.26 8.36
N CYS A 21 1.81 -4.42 7.56
CA CYS A 21 1.81 -2.97 7.76
C CYS A 21 0.52 -2.30 7.28
N ILE A 22 -0.27 -3.00 6.46
CA ILE A 22 -1.51 -2.46 5.91
C ILE A 22 -2.65 -2.76 6.89
N PRO A 23 -3.34 -1.74 7.44
CA PRO A 23 -4.45 -1.97 8.37
C PRO A 23 -5.53 -2.85 7.75
N GLY A 24 -5.94 -3.90 8.46
CA GLY A 24 -7.01 -4.79 8.02
C GLY A 24 -6.62 -5.81 6.96
N CYS A 25 -5.35 -5.88 6.59
CA CYS A 25 -4.89 -6.84 5.60
C CYS A 25 -4.85 -8.26 6.17
N GLY A 26 -5.44 -9.22 5.44
CA GLY A 26 -5.37 -10.64 5.75
C GLY A 26 -4.18 -11.32 5.09
N GLU A 27 -4.31 -12.62 4.81
CA GLU A 27 -3.26 -13.39 4.16
C GLU A 27 -2.99 -12.89 2.74
N VAL A 28 -1.73 -12.96 2.33
CA VAL A 28 -1.28 -12.60 0.99
C VAL A 28 -1.08 -13.86 0.17
N GLU A 29 -1.67 -13.87 -1.03
CA GLU A 29 -1.49 -14.93 -2.02
C GLU A 29 -0.56 -14.41 -3.12
N ILE A 30 0.54 -15.10 -3.35
CA ILE A 30 1.48 -14.76 -4.42
C ILE A 30 1.01 -15.41 -5.71
N LEU A 31 0.65 -14.58 -6.70
CA LEU A 31 0.15 -15.05 -7.99
C LEU A 31 1.25 -15.17 -9.04
N GLY A 32 2.37 -14.49 -8.83
CA GLY A 32 3.50 -14.49 -9.74
C GLY A 32 4.63 -13.67 -9.17
N LYS A 33 5.70 -13.50 -9.95
CA LYS A 33 6.91 -12.79 -9.51
C LYS A 33 6.64 -11.37 -9.03
N ASN A 34 5.77 -10.63 -9.73
CA ASN A 34 5.46 -9.24 -9.42
C ASN A 34 3.95 -9.03 -9.26
N HIS A 35 3.24 -10.07 -8.85
CA HIS A 35 1.79 -10.02 -8.77
C HIS A 35 1.32 -10.78 -7.54
N TYR A 36 0.52 -10.13 -6.70
CA TYR A 36 -0.03 -10.76 -5.50
C TYR A 36 -1.42 -10.22 -5.20
N ARG A 37 -2.12 -10.92 -4.34
CA ARG A 37 -3.50 -10.62 -3.96
C ARG A 37 -3.67 -10.74 -2.46
N ALA A 38 -4.53 -9.90 -1.88
CA ALA A 38 -4.87 -9.95 -0.47
C ALA A 38 -6.31 -9.51 -0.25
N ASN A 39 -6.89 -9.91 0.89
CA ASN A 39 -8.18 -9.41 1.33
C ASN A 39 -7.94 -8.35 2.40
N VAL A 40 -8.51 -7.17 2.22
CA VAL A 40 -8.35 -6.04 3.13
C VAL A 40 -9.69 -5.65 3.71
N LYS A 41 -9.80 -5.67 5.03
CA LYS A 41 -11.01 -5.24 5.75
C LYS A 41 -10.97 -3.74 5.97
N VAL A 42 -12.05 -3.07 5.62
CA VAL A 42 -12.14 -1.60 5.68
C VAL A 42 -13.43 -1.19 6.38
N ALA A 43 -13.34 -0.16 7.22
CA ALA A 43 -14.50 0.50 7.81
C ALA A 43 -14.60 1.94 7.30
N VAL A 44 -15.72 2.29 6.66
CA VAL A 44 -15.97 3.64 6.14
C VAL A 44 -17.32 4.10 6.69
N GLY A 45 -17.29 5.05 7.63
CA GLY A 45 -18.50 5.47 8.33
C GLY A 45 -19.19 4.29 9.00
N PRO A 46 -20.49 4.07 8.77
CA PRO A 46 -21.21 2.92 9.34
C PRO A 46 -20.96 1.61 8.61
N ILE A 47 -20.26 1.64 7.48
CA ILE A 47 -20.04 0.47 6.64
C ILE A 47 -18.75 -0.24 7.03
N LYS A 48 -18.87 -1.56 7.30
CA LYS A 48 -17.73 -2.45 7.49
C LYS A 48 -17.77 -3.43 6.32
N THR A 49 -16.69 -3.51 5.57
CA THR A 49 -16.63 -4.34 4.37
C THR A 49 -15.23 -4.86 4.13
N SER A 50 -15.05 -5.62 3.07
CA SER A 50 -13.73 -6.08 2.64
C SER A 50 -13.56 -5.91 1.15
N PHE A 51 -12.31 -5.70 0.74
CA PHE A 51 -11.90 -5.64 -0.65
C PHE A 51 -10.98 -6.80 -0.97
N ASN A 52 -11.21 -7.42 -2.11
CA ASN A 52 -10.22 -8.31 -2.72
C ASN A 52 -9.31 -7.43 -3.56
N VAL A 53 -8.06 -7.33 -3.15
CA VAL A 53 -7.10 -6.41 -3.74
C VAL A 53 -6.02 -7.20 -4.46
N SER A 54 -5.72 -6.85 -5.71
CA SER A 54 -4.57 -7.36 -6.43
C SER A 54 -3.59 -6.24 -6.69
N VAL A 55 -2.29 -6.54 -6.55
CA VAL A 55 -1.22 -5.58 -6.78
C VAL A 55 -0.27 -6.16 -7.81
N GLU A 56 0.02 -5.38 -8.84
CA GLU A 56 0.98 -5.74 -9.88
C GLU A 56 2.07 -4.68 -9.93
N ILE A 57 3.32 -5.12 -9.83
CA ILE A 57 4.48 -4.23 -10.00
C ILE A 57 4.76 -4.16 -11.49
N THR A 58 4.52 -3.00 -12.09
CA THR A 58 4.62 -2.81 -13.54
C THR A 58 5.99 -2.34 -14.00
N GLN A 59 6.77 -1.73 -13.08
CA GLN A 59 8.10 -1.24 -13.40
C GLN A 59 8.96 -1.26 -12.14
N GLN A 60 10.21 -1.70 -12.28
CA GLN A 60 11.18 -1.72 -11.19
C GLN A 60 12.54 -1.22 -11.68
N GLU A 61 13.13 -0.33 -10.91
CA GLU A 61 14.52 0.10 -11.06
C GLU A 61 15.15 0.04 -9.67
N ALA A 62 15.62 -1.13 -9.29
CA ALA A 62 16.17 -1.37 -7.96
C ALA A 62 17.45 -0.56 -7.75
N PRO A 63 17.67 -0.01 -6.57
CA PRO A 63 16.79 0.02 -5.38
C PRO A 63 16.05 1.35 -5.22
N THR A 64 15.73 2.07 -6.28
CA THR A 64 15.30 3.47 -6.18
C THR A 64 13.89 3.76 -6.70
N TYR A 65 13.33 2.90 -7.56
CA TYR A 65 12.04 3.20 -8.19
C TYR A 65 11.20 1.96 -8.41
N ALA A 66 9.90 2.09 -8.14
CA ALA A 66 8.91 1.08 -8.51
C ALA A 66 7.58 1.74 -8.84
N ALA A 67 6.90 1.19 -9.85
CA ALA A 67 5.53 1.57 -10.18
C ALA A 67 4.62 0.37 -10.02
N THR A 68 3.42 0.59 -9.48
CA THR A 68 2.45 -0.47 -9.23
C THR A 68 1.06 -0.07 -9.68
N ILE A 69 0.25 -1.07 -10.04
CA ILE A 69 -1.18 -0.91 -10.24
C ILE A 69 -1.88 -1.79 -9.23
N THR A 70 -2.77 -1.19 -8.44
CA THR A 70 -3.60 -1.88 -7.46
C THR A 70 -5.04 -1.85 -7.93
N ARG A 71 -5.70 -3.02 -7.95
CA ARG A 71 -7.12 -3.13 -8.24
C ARG A 71 -7.81 -3.82 -7.09
N GLY A 72 -8.93 -3.26 -6.66
CA GLY A 72 -9.71 -3.81 -5.56
C GLY A 72 -11.17 -3.88 -5.90
N GLU A 73 -11.85 -4.93 -5.42
CA GLU A 73 -13.30 -5.09 -5.54
C GLU A 73 -13.90 -5.36 -4.17
N GLU A 74 -14.95 -4.62 -3.86
CA GLU A 74 -15.81 -4.94 -2.73
C GLU A 74 -16.68 -6.14 -3.09
N GLY A 75 -17.07 -6.95 -2.11
CA GLY A 75 -17.92 -8.12 -2.34
C GLY A 75 -19.14 -7.78 -3.18
N GLY A 76 -19.45 -8.62 -4.18
CA GLY A 76 -20.54 -8.38 -5.11
C GLY A 76 -20.30 -7.25 -6.09
N LYS A 77 -19.06 -6.78 -6.21
CA LYS A 77 -18.67 -5.65 -7.06
C LYS A 77 -19.41 -4.34 -6.72
N ALA A 78 -19.80 -4.19 -5.45
CA ALA A 78 -20.51 -2.99 -4.98
C ALA A 78 -19.67 -1.73 -5.09
N SER A 79 -18.34 -1.86 -4.98
CA SER A 79 -17.37 -0.78 -5.19
C SER A 79 -16.15 -1.35 -5.89
N MET A 80 -15.49 -0.53 -6.70
CA MET A 80 -14.25 -0.89 -7.39
C MET A 80 -13.21 0.20 -7.19
N LEU A 81 -12.00 -0.22 -6.86
CA LEU A 81 -10.85 0.62 -6.61
C LEU A 81 -9.78 0.38 -7.66
N THR A 82 -9.19 1.45 -8.16
CA THR A 82 -7.98 1.37 -8.98
C THR A 82 -7.00 2.42 -8.47
N ALA A 83 -5.75 2.02 -8.24
CA ALA A 83 -4.71 2.94 -7.82
C ALA A 83 -3.45 2.73 -8.65
N ASN A 84 -2.94 3.83 -9.21
CA ASN A 84 -1.64 3.87 -9.88
C ASN A 84 -0.67 4.54 -8.92
N SER A 85 0.38 3.83 -8.54
CA SER A 85 1.30 4.28 -7.51
C SER A 85 2.74 4.28 -8.00
N GLU A 86 3.53 5.25 -7.52
CA GLU A 86 4.96 5.34 -7.76
C GLU A 86 5.69 5.49 -6.43
N LEU A 87 6.76 4.74 -6.28
CA LEU A 87 7.65 4.79 -5.13
C LEU A 87 9.02 5.22 -5.60
N ARG A 88 9.60 6.24 -4.95
CA ARG A 88 10.97 6.66 -5.19
C ARG A 88 11.74 6.67 -3.87
N LEU A 89 12.89 6.03 -3.88
CA LEU A 89 13.81 6.01 -2.74
C LEU A 89 15.06 6.78 -3.10
N THR A 90 15.40 7.78 -2.28
CA THR A 90 16.60 8.59 -2.47
C THR A 90 17.51 8.41 -1.26
N PRO A 91 18.70 7.80 -1.44
CA PRO A 91 19.64 7.69 -0.32
C PRO A 91 20.13 9.08 0.08
N VAL A 92 19.92 9.43 1.35
CA VAL A 92 20.42 10.67 1.92
C VAL A 92 21.88 10.48 2.35
N ASN A 93 22.14 9.32 2.97
CA ASN A 93 23.47 8.84 3.32
C ASN A 93 23.41 7.31 3.48
N ALA A 94 24.48 6.70 3.94
CA ALA A 94 24.59 5.24 4.06
C ALA A 94 23.58 4.63 5.04
N ALA A 95 22.99 5.42 5.94
CA ALA A 95 22.10 4.96 7.00
C ALA A 95 20.69 5.59 6.94
N GLU A 96 20.42 6.42 5.94
CA GLU A 96 19.16 7.15 5.84
C GLU A 96 18.66 7.22 4.41
N THR A 97 17.38 7.03 4.23
CA THR A 97 16.72 7.05 2.91
C THR A 97 15.49 7.95 2.96
N GLU A 98 15.35 8.80 1.96
CA GLU A 98 14.12 9.56 1.73
C GLU A 98 13.15 8.69 0.94
N VAL A 99 11.93 8.53 1.46
CA VAL A 99 10.88 7.76 0.81
C VAL A 99 9.84 8.74 0.26
N HIS A 100 9.63 8.69 -1.05
CA HIS A 100 8.62 9.48 -1.73
C HIS A 100 7.61 8.55 -2.39
N TYR A 101 6.35 8.70 -2.05
CA TYR A 101 5.27 7.82 -2.54
C TYR A 101 4.12 8.67 -3.05
N VAL A 102 3.69 8.39 -4.28
CA VAL A 102 2.55 9.06 -4.90
C VAL A 102 1.57 8.00 -5.39
N SER A 103 0.29 8.22 -5.14
CA SER A 103 -0.77 7.31 -5.58
C SER A 103 -1.95 8.11 -6.12
N GLU A 104 -2.40 7.73 -7.32
CA GLU A 104 -3.65 8.22 -7.88
C GLU A 104 -4.70 7.13 -7.70
N VAL A 105 -5.75 7.46 -6.94
CA VAL A 105 -6.79 6.50 -6.57
C VAL A 105 -8.11 6.88 -7.19
N SER A 106 -8.77 5.91 -7.82
CA SER A 106 -10.14 6.04 -8.32
C SER A 106 -11.01 5.01 -7.60
N LEU A 107 -12.11 5.48 -7.01
CA LEU A 107 -13.05 4.63 -6.31
C LEU A 107 -14.46 4.90 -6.84
N VAL A 108 -15.10 3.85 -7.37
CA VAL A 108 -16.47 3.94 -7.89
C VAL A 108 -17.37 2.95 -7.16
N GLY A 109 -18.68 3.18 -7.22
CA GLY A 109 -19.67 2.33 -6.57
C GLY A 109 -20.18 2.93 -5.27
N ARG A 110 -20.71 2.07 -4.38
CA ARG A 110 -21.40 2.57 -3.18
C ARG A 110 -20.50 3.34 -2.22
N LEU A 111 -19.23 2.98 -2.09
CA LEU A 111 -18.31 3.71 -1.22
C LEU A 111 -17.92 5.06 -1.80
N GLY A 112 -17.89 5.20 -3.11
CA GLY A 112 -17.64 6.48 -3.78
C GLY A 112 -18.71 7.52 -3.50
N LYS A 113 -19.90 7.09 -3.10
CA LYS A 113 -21.03 7.97 -2.80
C LYS A 113 -20.91 8.71 -1.46
N PHE A 114 -19.99 8.30 -0.59
CA PHE A 114 -19.79 8.95 0.70
C PHE A 114 -19.12 10.32 0.61
N GLY A 115 -18.69 10.68 -0.60
CA GLY A 115 -18.08 11.99 -0.83
C GLY A 115 -16.59 12.00 -0.61
N LEU A 116 -15.92 12.92 -1.32
CA LEU A 116 -14.46 13.02 -1.31
C LEU A 116 -13.87 13.32 0.06
N GLY A 117 -14.57 14.13 0.88
CA GLY A 117 -14.07 14.50 2.20
C GLY A 117 -13.87 13.31 3.13
N ILE A 118 -14.87 12.42 3.19
CA ILE A 118 -14.80 11.21 4.02
C ILE A 118 -13.72 10.26 3.50
N MET A 119 -13.66 10.05 2.18
CA MET A 119 -12.69 9.15 1.58
C MET A 119 -11.25 9.65 1.75
N LYS A 120 -11.01 10.94 1.59
CA LYS A 120 -9.68 11.54 1.81
C LYS A 120 -9.24 11.38 3.27
N LYS A 121 -10.15 11.60 4.21
CA LYS A 121 -9.86 11.47 5.63
C LYS A 121 -9.49 10.01 5.98
N LYS A 122 -10.24 9.06 5.43
CA LYS A 122 -9.96 7.62 5.64
C LYS A 122 -8.62 7.22 5.04
N ALA A 123 -8.35 7.66 3.81
CA ALA A 123 -7.08 7.37 3.12
C ALA A 123 -5.88 7.93 3.90
N LYS A 124 -6.02 9.15 4.43
CA LYS A 124 -4.98 9.77 5.25
C LYS A 124 -4.70 8.95 6.52
N ALA A 125 -5.75 8.52 7.21
CA ALA A 125 -5.62 7.72 8.44
C ALA A 125 -4.93 6.39 8.16
N ILE A 126 -5.32 5.71 7.09
CA ILE A 126 -4.69 4.44 6.67
C ILE A 126 -3.23 4.66 6.30
N GLY A 127 -2.93 5.72 5.57
CA GLY A 127 -1.56 6.07 5.18
C GLY A 127 -0.66 6.35 6.37
N GLU A 128 -1.14 7.08 7.37
CA GLU A 128 -0.39 7.37 8.59
C GLU A 128 -0.12 6.09 9.39
N GLU A 129 -1.13 5.23 9.55
CA GLU A 129 -0.99 3.97 10.25
C GLU A 129 -0.02 3.03 9.53
N PHE A 130 -0.11 2.96 8.21
CA PHE A 130 0.82 2.21 7.38
C PHE A 130 2.26 2.71 7.57
N ALA A 131 2.46 4.03 7.48
CA ALA A 131 3.79 4.62 7.61
C ALA A 131 4.40 4.34 8.98
N ASN A 132 3.61 4.43 10.05
CA ASN A 132 4.08 4.14 11.40
C ASN A 132 4.46 2.66 11.57
N SER A 133 3.62 1.75 11.07
CA SER A 133 3.91 0.31 11.11
C SER A 133 5.15 -0.04 10.31
N PHE A 134 5.26 0.51 9.11
CA PHE A 134 6.40 0.32 8.22
C PHE A 134 7.68 0.80 8.88
N ARG A 135 7.66 2.00 9.44
CA ARG A 135 8.82 2.59 10.10
C ARG A 135 9.27 1.75 11.29
N SER A 136 8.33 1.27 12.10
CA SER A 136 8.67 0.46 13.26
C SER A 136 9.31 -0.88 12.88
N GLN A 137 9.00 -1.43 11.73
CA GLN A 137 9.61 -2.67 11.23
C GLN A 137 10.99 -2.44 10.63
N ILE A 138 11.19 -1.36 9.90
CA ILE A 138 12.44 -1.08 9.20
C ILE A 138 13.50 -0.46 10.11
N GLU A 139 13.10 0.45 10.98
CA GLU A 139 14.02 1.20 11.83
C GLU A 139 14.45 0.46 13.11
N VAL A 140 13.96 -0.78 13.28
CA VAL A 140 14.38 -1.61 14.40
C VAL A 140 15.84 -2.02 14.22
N PRO A 141 16.72 -1.80 15.22
CA PRO A 141 18.11 -2.27 15.16
C PRO A 141 18.16 -3.80 15.09
N ASP A 142 19.03 -4.32 14.30
CA ASP A 142 19.26 -5.76 14.22
C ASP A 142 19.92 -6.30 15.49
#